data_8873c4ebdd1fbd92bbafb9fa7957c571
#
_entry.id   8873c4ebdd1fbd92bbafb9fa7957c571
#
_cell.length_a   1.000
_cell.length_b   1.000
_cell.length_c   1.000
_cell.angle_alpha   90.00
_cell.angle_beta   90.00
_cell.angle_gamma   90.00
#
_symmetry.space_group_name_H-M   'P 1'
#
loop_
_entity.id
_entity.type
_entity.pdbx_description
1 polymer ?
#
loop_
_entity_poly.entity_id
_entity_poly.type
_entity_poly.pdbx_seq_one_letter_code
_entity_poly.pdbx_strand_id
1 'polypeptide(L)'
;MNSKCILHISDMSVSYGDNHVINNLDLSINSGELAALIGNNGCGKSTLIKAVMQLIPYTGTCEILNSHQFHDTGFIPLKNMSVKKRASFISYIPQRIGINMDMSVMDVCLMGYNSKINFLNSYTGKMKNEVINALEAVGLKDIHERNFLSLSEGQKQLCILARTLIENAPVMLLDEPDSSLDFSNKYRLMKKIKALINSETAALICIHDPALALNFCDRIILMKNGHLAGEIRPATSTLEEINSKMSIIFDDIFISRCTDNDNKEHLCIMMR
;
A
#
# COMPACT_ATOMS: atom_id res chain seq x y z
N MET A 1 17.96 2.00 13.53
CA MET A 1 16.77 1.40 14.18
C MET A 1 16.57 0.02 13.59
N ASN A 2 16.47 -1.03 14.41
CA ASN A 2 16.20 -2.37 13.88
C ASN A 2 14.77 -2.41 13.35
N SER A 3 14.61 -2.43 12.04
CA SER A 3 13.30 -2.64 11.41
C SER A 3 12.83 -4.05 11.71
N LYS A 4 11.61 -4.17 12.25
CA LYS A 4 11.01 -5.45 12.64
C LYS A 4 10.12 -5.95 11.51
N CYS A 5 10.24 -7.22 11.10
CA CYS A 5 9.30 -7.82 10.16
C CYS A 5 7.88 -7.80 10.75
N ILE A 6 6.91 -7.25 10.03
CA ILE A 6 5.52 -7.17 10.47
C ILE A 6 4.56 -7.99 9.60
N LEU A 7 4.89 -8.25 8.33
CA LEU A 7 4.16 -9.16 7.46
C LEU A 7 5.16 -10.13 6.84
N HIS A 8 4.90 -11.43 6.96
CA HIS A 8 5.74 -12.49 6.41
C HIS A 8 4.93 -13.42 5.53
N ILE A 9 5.41 -13.64 4.32
CA ILE A 9 4.83 -14.54 3.33
C ILE A 9 5.88 -15.58 3.02
N SER A 10 5.52 -16.86 3.06
CA SER A 10 6.43 -17.96 2.71
C SER A 10 5.73 -18.98 1.82
N ASP A 11 6.44 -19.34 0.75
CA ASP A 11 6.05 -20.36 -0.22
C ASP A 11 4.64 -20.14 -0.80
N MET A 12 4.25 -18.85 -0.97
CA MET A 12 2.90 -18.53 -1.46
C MET A 12 2.75 -18.86 -2.94
N SER A 13 1.74 -19.65 -3.26
CA SER A 13 1.34 -19.91 -4.65
C SER A 13 -0.15 -19.66 -4.85
N VAL A 14 -0.51 -19.09 -6.00
CA VAL A 14 -1.89 -18.75 -6.38
C VAL A 14 -2.16 -19.19 -7.81
N SER A 15 -3.30 -19.87 -8.00
CA SER A 15 -3.77 -20.31 -9.32
C SER A 15 -5.23 -19.93 -9.55
N TYR A 16 -5.58 -19.64 -10.79
CA TYR A 16 -6.95 -19.51 -11.28
C TYR A 16 -7.23 -20.64 -12.26
N GLY A 17 -7.86 -21.70 -11.80
CA GLY A 17 -7.96 -22.97 -12.54
C GLY A 17 -6.54 -23.51 -12.80
N ASP A 18 -6.22 -23.82 -14.05
CA ASP A 18 -4.90 -24.34 -14.45
C ASP A 18 -3.84 -23.26 -14.61
N ASN A 19 -4.20 -21.99 -14.50
CA ASN A 19 -3.26 -20.88 -14.68
C ASN A 19 -2.57 -20.52 -13.36
N HIS A 20 -1.28 -20.85 -13.24
CA HIS A 20 -0.43 -20.47 -12.11
C HIS A 20 0.02 -19.02 -12.26
N VAL A 21 -0.43 -18.16 -11.34
CA VAL A 21 -0.14 -16.70 -11.38
C VAL A 21 0.95 -16.31 -10.42
N ILE A 22 1.03 -16.96 -9.25
CA ILE A 22 2.12 -16.78 -8.29
C ILE A 22 2.68 -18.15 -7.96
N ASN A 23 4.00 -18.26 -7.92
CA ASN A 23 4.69 -19.54 -7.74
C ASN A 23 5.76 -19.39 -6.64
N ASN A 24 5.57 -20.09 -5.52
CA ASN A 24 6.52 -20.22 -4.40
C ASN A 24 7.17 -18.88 -4.04
N LEU A 25 6.34 -17.88 -3.73
CA LEU A 25 6.79 -16.52 -3.46
C LEU A 25 7.04 -16.32 -1.97
N ASP A 26 8.24 -15.86 -1.63
CA ASP A 26 8.64 -15.44 -0.29
C ASP A 26 8.78 -13.92 -0.24
N LEU A 27 8.12 -13.27 0.73
CA LEU A 27 8.19 -11.83 0.90
C LEU A 27 8.02 -11.44 2.35
N SER A 28 8.87 -10.53 2.82
CA SER A 28 8.72 -9.90 4.14
C SER A 28 8.55 -8.40 4.00
N ILE A 29 7.67 -7.80 4.79
CA ILE A 29 7.51 -6.35 4.91
C ILE A 29 7.88 -5.94 6.34
N ASN A 30 8.76 -4.93 6.45
CA ASN A 30 9.27 -4.48 7.74
C ASN A 30 8.61 -3.19 8.19
N SER A 31 8.53 -2.98 9.50
CA SER A 31 8.07 -1.71 10.05
C SER A 31 8.97 -0.56 9.60
N GLY A 32 8.39 0.61 9.39
CA GLY A 32 9.12 1.79 8.94
C GLY A 32 9.41 1.84 7.45
N GLU A 33 8.94 0.86 6.63
CA GLU A 33 9.22 0.89 5.19
C GLU A 33 7.98 1.12 4.33
N LEU A 34 8.15 1.91 3.29
CA LEU A 34 7.28 1.96 2.12
C LEU A 34 7.93 1.12 1.03
N ALA A 35 7.39 -0.08 0.79
CA ALA A 35 7.86 -1.00 -0.24
C ALA A 35 7.00 -0.89 -1.50
N ALA A 36 7.62 -0.66 -2.66
CA ALA A 36 6.94 -0.73 -3.95
C ALA A 36 7.02 -2.14 -4.54
N LEU A 37 5.93 -2.63 -5.09
CA LEU A 37 5.88 -3.83 -5.93
C LEU A 37 5.73 -3.39 -7.39
N ILE A 38 6.76 -3.62 -8.20
CA ILE A 38 6.82 -3.23 -9.60
C ILE A 38 6.95 -4.47 -10.48
N GLY A 39 6.30 -4.45 -11.63
CA GLY A 39 6.37 -5.49 -12.64
C GLY A 39 5.38 -5.21 -13.76
N ASN A 40 5.53 -5.92 -14.86
CA ASN A 40 4.66 -5.80 -16.03
C ASN A 40 3.19 -6.13 -15.70
N ASN A 41 2.28 -5.68 -16.55
CA ASN A 41 0.88 -6.04 -16.41
C ASN A 41 0.71 -7.57 -16.47
N GLY A 42 -0.12 -8.10 -15.58
CA GLY A 42 -0.37 -9.54 -15.48
C GLY A 42 0.72 -10.35 -14.75
N CYS A 43 1.80 -9.74 -14.23
CA CYS A 43 2.84 -10.49 -13.50
C CYS A 43 2.42 -11.01 -12.12
N GLY A 44 1.23 -10.62 -11.59
CA GLY A 44 0.68 -11.15 -10.34
C GLY A 44 0.57 -10.15 -9.17
N LYS A 45 0.89 -8.85 -9.34
CA LYS A 45 0.88 -7.84 -8.24
C LYS A 45 -0.45 -7.78 -7.49
N SER A 46 -1.55 -7.48 -8.20
CA SER A 46 -2.89 -7.41 -7.59
C SER A 46 -3.35 -8.78 -7.06
N THR A 47 -2.89 -9.88 -7.68
CA THR A 47 -3.15 -11.23 -7.20
C THR A 47 -2.48 -11.46 -5.84
N LEU A 48 -1.23 -11.03 -5.67
CA LEU A 48 -0.52 -11.09 -4.38
C LEU A 48 -1.28 -10.31 -3.29
N ILE A 49 -1.65 -9.06 -3.56
CA ILE A 49 -2.43 -8.26 -2.61
C ILE A 49 -3.76 -8.95 -2.25
N LYS A 50 -4.50 -9.45 -3.24
CA LYS A 50 -5.77 -10.16 -3.01
C LYS A 50 -5.58 -11.44 -2.18
N ALA A 51 -4.50 -12.18 -2.40
CA ALA A 51 -4.17 -13.37 -1.62
C ALA A 51 -3.86 -13.01 -0.15
N VAL A 52 -3.03 -11.99 0.11
CA VAL A 52 -2.75 -11.48 1.46
C VAL A 52 -4.05 -11.04 2.15
N MET A 53 -4.94 -10.36 1.41
CA MET A 53 -6.26 -9.95 1.90
C MET A 53 -7.25 -11.10 2.07
N GLN A 54 -6.87 -12.35 1.79
CA GLN A 54 -7.77 -13.54 1.83
C GLN A 54 -9.01 -13.38 0.93
N LEU A 55 -8.91 -12.64 -0.16
CA LEU A 55 -9.99 -12.47 -1.15
C LEU A 55 -9.97 -13.58 -2.19
N ILE A 56 -8.86 -14.29 -2.31
CA ILE A 56 -8.66 -15.45 -3.18
C ILE A 56 -7.87 -16.52 -2.43
N PRO A 57 -8.08 -17.82 -2.76
CA PRO A 57 -7.33 -18.91 -2.14
C PRO A 57 -5.86 -18.90 -2.56
N TYR A 58 -4.97 -19.36 -1.67
CA TYR A 58 -3.56 -19.58 -1.94
C TYR A 58 -3.02 -20.77 -1.12
N THR A 59 -1.88 -21.32 -1.51
CA THR A 59 -1.07 -22.25 -0.73
C THR A 59 0.09 -21.52 -0.06
N GLY A 60 0.83 -22.18 0.82
CA GLY A 60 1.88 -21.55 1.63
C GLY A 60 1.33 -20.81 2.84
N THR A 61 2.13 -19.92 3.43
CA THR A 61 1.80 -19.19 4.65
C THR A 61 1.84 -17.68 4.42
N CYS A 62 0.96 -16.97 5.13
CA CYS A 62 0.97 -15.52 5.23
C CYS A 62 0.62 -15.14 6.66
N GLU A 63 1.55 -14.50 7.33
CA GLU A 63 1.51 -14.25 8.77
C GLU A 63 1.78 -12.79 9.07
N ILE A 64 1.13 -12.29 10.13
CA ILE A 64 1.32 -10.92 10.59
C ILE A 64 1.79 -10.92 12.04
N LEU A 65 2.67 -9.98 12.37
CA LEU A 65 3.17 -9.83 13.73
C LEU A 65 2.07 -9.33 14.67
N ASN A 66 1.84 -10.06 15.76
CA ASN A 66 0.93 -9.65 16.81
C ASN A 66 1.62 -8.67 17.76
N SER A 67 1.54 -7.37 17.47
CA SER A 67 2.10 -6.32 18.33
C SER A 67 1.14 -5.87 19.45
N HIS A 68 -0.11 -6.33 19.44
CA HIS A 68 -1.15 -5.85 20.37
C HIS A 68 -1.29 -6.65 21.66
N GLN A 69 -0.56 -7.74 21.85
CA GLN A 69 -0.59 -8.52 23.09
C GLN A 69 0.77 -8.49 23.78
N PHE A 70 0.82 -7.95 24.99
CA PHE A 70 2.02 -7.83 25.84
C PHE A 70 2.70 -9.17 26.19
N HIS A 71 2.06 -10.32 25.89
CA HIS A 71 2.55 -11.65 26.26
C HIS A 71 2.78 -12.60 25.07
N ASP A 72 2.40 -12.23 23.85
CA ASP A 72 2.56 -13.10 22.68
C ASP A 72 2.99 -12.27 21.45
N THR A 73 4.30 -12.07 21.34
CA THR A 73 4.92 -11.29 20.24
C THR A 73 5.21 -12.14 19.01
N GLY A 74 4.45 -13.22 18.81
CA GLY A 74 4.62 -14.13 17.68
C GLY A 74 3.89 -13.67 16.40
N PHE A 75 4.21 -14.36 15.31
CA PHE A 75 3.44 -14.24 14.06
C PHE A 75 2.13 -15.02 14.16
N ILE A 76 1.06 -14.46 13.60
CA ILE A 76 -0.26 -15.09 13.54
C ILE A 76 -0.65 -15.31 12.08
N PRO A 77 -1.03 -16.54 11.69
CA PRO A 77 -1.50 -16.82 10.34
C PRO A 77 -2.78 -16.03 9.99
N LEU A 78 -2.76 -15.31 8.88
CA LEU A 78 -3.92 -14.53 8.42
C LEU A 78 -5.13 -15.42 8.07
N LYS A 79 -4.89 -16.65 7.61
CA LYS A 79 -5.96 -17.64 7.29
C LYS A 79 -6.89 -17.93 8.47
N ASN A 80 -6.39 -17.81 9.69
CA ASN A 80 -7.14 -18.13 10.91
C ASN A 80 -7.87 -16.91 11.50
N MET A 81 -7.77 -15.75 10.84
CA MET A 81 -8.38 -14.53 11.34
C MET A 81 -9.77 -14.31 10.76
N SER A 82 -10.72 -13.88 11.60
CA SER A 82 -11.97 -13.31 11.12
C SER A 82 -11.70 -12.04 10.30
N VAL A 83 -12.61 -11.69 9.38
CA VAL A 83 -12.51 -10.46 8.57
C VAL A 83 -12.31 -9.24 9.46
N LYS A 84 -13.07 -9.13 10.56
CA LYS A 84 -12.99 -8.02 11.52
C LYS A 84 -11.60 -7.95 12.19
N LYS A 85 -11.05 -9.09 12.63
CA LYS A 85 -9.71 -9.14 13.24
C LYS A 85 -8.63 -8.78 12.22
N ARG A 86 -8.71 -9.30 10.99
CA ARG A 86 -7.77 -8.98 9.93
C ARG A 86 -7.76 -7.49 9.58
N ALA A 87 -8.92 -6.84 9.53
CA ALA A 87 -9.05 -5.40 9.30
C ALA A 87 -8.44 -4.51 10.40
N SER A 88 -8.12 -5.05 11.58
CA SER A 88 -7.33 -4.32 12.58
C SER A 88 -5.82 -4.40 12.36
N PHE A 89 -5.36 -5.27 11.48
CA PHE A 89 -3.94 -5.43 11.15
C PHE A 89 -3.58 -4.92 9.75
N ILE A 90 -4.54 -4.97 8.81
CA ILE A 90 -4.29 -4.61 7.42
C ILE A 90 -5.38 -3.66 6.92
N SER A 91 -4.97 -2.47 6.48
CA SER A 91 -5.79 -1.56 5.68
C SER A 91 -5.57 -1.85 4.20
N TYR A 92 -6.61 -1.63 3.39
CA TYR A 92 -6.53 -1.88 1.96
C TYR A 92 -7.10 -0.72 1.15
N ILE A 93 -6.31 -0.23 0.20
CA ILE A 93 -6.73 0.72 -0.82
C ILE A 93 -6.76 0.00 -2.17
N PRO A 94 -7.94 -0.29 -2.73
CA PRO A 94 -8.07 -0.96 -4.02
C PRO A 94 -7.78 -0.01 -5.19
N GLN A 95 -7.42 -0.56 -6.33
CA GLN A 95 -7.24 0.18 -7.59
C GLN A 95 -8.51 0.95 -8.00
N ARG A 96 -9.67 0.35 -7.79
CA ARG A 96 -10.97 0.98 -8.06
C ARG A 96 -11.77 1.07 -6.77
N ILE A 97 -12.20 2.29 -6.45
CA ILE A 97 -13.04 2.53 -5.29
C ILE A 97 -14.46 2.13 -5.64
N GLY A 98 -14.93 1.00 -5.10
CA GLY A 98 -16.24 0.41 -5.40
C GLY A 98 -17.41 1.04 -4.63
N ILE A 99 -17.32 2.32 -4.21
CA ILE A 99 -18.40 3.02 -3.51
C ILE A 99 -19.31 3.67 -4.55
N ASN A 100 -20.46 3.04 -4.78
CA ASN A 100 -21.48 3.50 -5.75
C ASN A 100 -22.78 3.93 -5.06
N MET A 101 -22.74 4.14 -3.75
CA MET A 101 -23.89 4.56 -2.95
C MET A 101 -23.79 6.06 -2.65
N ASP A 102 -24.96 6.67 -2.51
CA ASP A 102 -25.09 8.06 -2.06
C ASP A 102 -24.72 8.15 -0.56
N MET A 103 -23.49 8.57 -0.29
CA MET A 103 -22.91 8.66 1.04
C MET A 103 -22.11 9.95 1.18
N SER A 104 -22.12 10.54 2.38
CA SER A 104 -21.24 11.64 2.69
C SER A 104 -19.77 11.20 2.79
N VAL A 105 -18.84 12.11 2.58
CA VAL A 105 -17.40 11.88 2.85
C VAL A 105 -17.18 11.44 4.30
N MET A 106 -17.93 12.03 5.24
CA MET A 106 -17.94 11.64 6.65
C MET A 106 -18.28 10.15 6.82
N ASP A 107 -19.37 9.69 6.19
CA ASP A 107 -19.81 8.30 6.33
C ASP A 107 -18.79 7.31 5.76
N VAL A 108 -18.20 7.65 4.60
CA VAL A 108 -17.14 6.83 3.99
C VAL A 108 -15.92 6.72 4.91
N CYS A 109 -15.50 7.81 5.54
CA CYS A 109 -14.36 7.77 6.47
C CYS A 109 -14.71 7.05 7.78
N LEU A 110 -15.93 7.20 8.30
CA LEU A 110 -16.40 6.51 9.50
C LEU A 110 -16.41 4.99 9.34
N MET A 111 -16.50 4.45 8.12
CA MET A 111 -16.32 3.01 7.88
C MET A 111 -14.96 2.48 8.38
N GLY A 112 -13.94 3.32 8.52
CA GLY A 112 -12.64 2.95 9.11
C GLY A 112 -12.75 2.44 10.57
N TYR A 113 -13.85 2.74 11.26
CA TYR A 113 -14.12 2.21 12.61
C TYR A 113 -14.77 0.83 12.61
N ASN A 114 -15.18 0.27 11.48
CA ASN A 114 -15.96 -0.98 11.45
C ASN A 114 -15.23 -2.17 12.10
N SER A 115 -13.89 -2.19 12.08
CA SER A 115 -13.12 -3.20 12.81
C SER A 115 -13.12 -3.00 14.33
N LYS A 116 -13.35 -1.78 14.80
CA LYS A 116 -13.20 -1.35 16.21
C LYS A 116 -14.52 -1.30 16.98
N ILE A 117 -15.65 -1.09 16.30
CA ILE A 117 -16.97 -0.96 16.91
C ILE A 117 -17.82 -2.21 16.70
N ASN A 118 -18.80 -2.41 17.57
CA ASN A 118 -19.83 -3.43 17.38
C ASN A 118 -20.96 -2.88 16.48
N PHE A 119 -21.60 -3.76 15.73
CA PHE A 119 -22.67 -3.42 14.79
C PHE A 119 -23.83 -2.60 15.40
N LEU A 120 -24.09 -2.76 16.70
CA LEU A 120 -25.15 -2.05 17.42
C LEU A 120 -24.74 -0.66 17.94
N ASN A 121 -23.48 -0.28 17.83
CA ASN A 121 -22.99 0.98 18.34
C ASN A 121 -23.03 2.07 17.28
N SER A 122 -23.60 3.22 17.62
CA SER A 122 -23.55 4.42 16.78
C SER A 122 -22.19 5.10 16.84
N TYR A 123 -21.81 5.80 15.77
CA TYR A 123 -20.61 6.64 15.75
C TYR A 123 -20.76 7.82 16.72
N THR A 124 -19.73 8.03 17.54
CA THR A 124 -19.71 9.11 18.54
C THR A 124 -19.25 10.44 17.93
N GLY A 125 -19.54 11.56 18.63
CA GLY A 125 -19.00 12.87 18.25
C GLY A 125 -17.46 12.90 18.20
N LYS A 126 -16.78 12.16 19.10
CA LYS A 126 -15.32 12.03 19.09
C LYS A 126 -14.84 11.39 17.78
N MET A 127 -15.46 10.31 17.32
CA MET A 127 -15.12 9.64 16.06
C MET A 127 -15.30 10.57 14.86
N LYS A 128 -16.36 11.37 14.84
CA LYS A 128 -16.57 12.38 13.78
C LYS A 128 -15.47 13.43 13.76
N ASN A 129 -15.03 13.93 14.92
CA ASN A 129 -13.92 14.86 15.02
C ASN A 129 -12.60 14.24 14.55
N GLU A 130 -12.34 12.98 14.88
CA GLU A 130 -11.15 12.25 14.37
C GLU A 130 -11.18 12.12 12.84
N VAL A 131 -12.36 11.90 12.23
CA VAL A 131 -12.52 11.91 10.76
C VAL A 131 -12.21 13.28 10.18
N ILE A 132 -12.70 14.37 10.77
CA ILE A 132 -12.38 15.74 10.30
C ILE A 132 -10.87 15.97 10.33
N ASN A 133 -10.19 15.61 11.42
CA ASN A 133 -8.73 15.72 11.53
C ASN A 133 -8.00 14.87 10.49
N ALA A 134 -8.47 13.65 10.24
CA ALA A 134 -7.89 12.77 9.20
C ALA A 134 -8.07 13.36 7.79
N LEU A 135 -9.23 13.94 7.48
CA LEU A 135 -9.48 14.64 6.22
C LEU A 135 -8.56 15.86 6.06
N GLU A 136 -8.38 16.65 7.10
CA GLU A 136 -7.45 17.79 7.08
C GLU A 136 -6.00 17.34 6.85
N ALA A 137 -5.56 16.26 7.51
CA ALA A 137 -4.22 15.69 7.35
C ALA A 137 -3.93 15.29 5.89
N VAL A 138 -4.94 14.77 5.18
CA VAL A 138 -4.80 14.47 3.75
C VAL A 138 -5.10 15.67 2.83
N GLY A 139 -5.41 16.85 3.38
CA GLY A 139 -5.66 18.08 2.64
C GLY A 139 -7.06 18.20 2.06
N LEU A 140 -8.02 17.55 2.67
CA LEU A 140 -9.45 17.61 2.32
C LEU A 140 -10.22 18.35 3.40
N LYS A 141 -9.97 19.66 3.51
CA LYS A 141 -10.67 20.51 4.48
C LYS A 141 -12.09 20.83 4.02
N ASP A 142 -13.02 20.91 4.96
CA ASP A 142 -14.40 21.40 4.78
C ASP A 142 -15.26 20.67 3.73
N ILE A 143 -14.94 19.39 3.44
CA ILE A 143 -15.72 18.60 2.48
C ILE A 143 -16.45 17.39 3.10
N HIS A 144 -16.44 17.27 4.41
CA HIS A 144 -16.93 16.08 5.12
C HIS A 144 -18.43 15.82 4.91
N GLU A 145 -19.24 16.86 4.64
CA GLU A 145 -20.68 16.74 4.34
C GLU A 145 -20.98 16.54 2.84
N ARG A 146 -19.98 16.72 1.97
CA ARG A 146 -20.19 16.52 0.53
C ARG A 146 -20.46 15.07 0.20
N ASN A 147 -21.25 14.87 -0.85
CA ASN A 147 -21.47 13.55 -1.44
C ASN A 147 -20.13 13.01 -2.00
N PHE A 148 -19.75 11.80 -1.60
CA PHE A 148 -18.53 11.15 -2.05
C PHE A 148 -18.48 10.97 -3.56
N LEU A 149 -19.63 10.69 -4.21
CA LEU A 149 -19.70 10.51 -5.66
C LEU A 149 -19.41 11.79 -6.44
N SER A 150 -19.64 12.97 -5.81
CA SER A 150 -19.37 14.28 -6.43
C SER A 150 -17.89 14.68 -6.41
N LEU A 151 -17.04 13.92 -5.77
CA LEU A 151 -15.61 14.20 -5.66
C LEU A 151 -14.87 13.86 -6.96
N SER A 152 -13.78 14.58 -7.24
CA SER A 152 -12.81 14.17 -8.26
C SER A 152 -12.11 12.86 -7.84
N GLU A 153 -11.57 12.10 -8.79
CA GLU A 153 -10.88 10.82 -8.48
C GLU A 153 -9.73 11.05 -7.48
N GLY A 154 -8.97 12.14 -7.61
CA GLY A 154 -7.94 12.48 -6.63
C GLY A 154 -8.48 12.76 -5.23
N GLN A 155 -9.62 13.46 -5.12
CA GLN A 155 -10.28 13.67 -3.82
C GLN A 155 -10.82 12.36 -3.24
N LYS A 156 -11.37 11.47 -4.08
CA LYS A 156 -11.81 10.14 -3.65
C LYS A 156 -10.65 9.34 -3.09
N GLN A 157 -9.50 9.31 -3.77
CA GLN A 157 -8.30 8.62 -3.28
C GLN A 157 -7.81 9.17 -1.95
N LEU A 158 -7.78 10.50 -1.78
CA LEU A 158 -7.42 11.12 -0.51
C LEU A 158 -8.46 10.83 0.59
N CYS A 159 -9.76 10.75 0.27
CA CYS A 159 -10.80 10.35 1.23
C CYS A 159 -10.58 8.90 1.71
N ILE A 160 -10.26 7.96 0.80
CA ILE A 160 -9.92 6.59 1.17
C ILE A 160 -8.63 6.54 2.00
N LEU A 161 -7.63 7.37 1.69
CA LEU A 161 -6.42 7.49 2.51
C LEU A 161 -6.76 8.02 3.91
N ALA A 162 -7.66 9.01 4.06
CA ALA A 162 -8.14 9.47 5.37
C ALA A 162 -8.83 8.33 6.15
N ARG A 163 -9.62 7.49 5.47
CA ARG A 163 -10.22 6.30 6.08
C ARG A 163 -9.15 5.34 6.61
N THR A 164 -8.03 5.11 5.89
CA THR A 164 -6.96 4.23 6.40
C THR A 164 -6.28 4.79 7.65
N LEU A 165 -6.21 6.13 7.80
CA LEU A 165 -5.77 6.75 9.07
C LEU A 165 -6.68 6.38 10.24
N ILE A 166 -7.98 6.35 10.01
CA ILE A 166 -8.97 5.94 11.03
C ILE A 166 -8.85 4.44 11.33
N GLU A 167 -8.63 3.61 10.32
CA GLU A 167 -8.38 2.17 10.49
C GLU A 167 -7.16 1.94 11.39
N ASN A 168 -6.11 2.76 11.24
CA ASN A 168 -4.88 2.73 12.03
C ASN A 168 -4.28 1.31 12.12
N ALA A 169 -4.22 0.63 10.98
CA ALA A 169 -3.65 -0.71 10.86
C ALA A 169 -2.13 -0.63 10.66
N PRO A 170 -1.34 -1.57 11.23
CA PRO A 170 0.12 -1.55 11.09
C PRO A 170 0.61 -1.82 9.66
N VAL A 171 -0.18 -2.48 8.82
CA VAL A 171 0.16 -2.75 7.42
C VAL A 171 -0.86 -2.11 6.49
N MET A 172 -0.40 -1.33 5.51
CA MET A 172 -1.21 -0.79 4.42
C MET A 172 -0.87 -1.52 3.12
N LEU A 173 -1.89 -2.06 2.46
CA LEU A 173 -1.78 -2.62 1.11
C LEU A 173 -2.48 -1.68 0.13
N LEU A 174 -1.74 -1.22 -0.88
CA LEU A 174 -2.25 -0.27 -1.87
C LEU A 174 -2.09 -0.86 -3.27
N ASP A 175 -3.19 -1.07 -3.96
CA ASP A 175 -3.22 -1.64 -5.31
C ASP A 175 -3.42 -0.54 -6.34
N GLU A 176 -2.35 -0.02 -6.93
CA GLU A 176 -2.31 1.02 -7.95
C GLU A 176 -3.15 2.28 -7.60
N PRO A 177 -2.96 2.87 -6.40
CA PRO A 177 -3.79 3.97 -5.94
C PRO A 177 -3.61 5.24 -6.75
N ASP A 178 -2.60 5.29 -7.62
CA ASP A 178 -2.25 6.42 -8.48
C ASP A 178 -2.79 6.30 -9.92
N SER A 179 -3.40 5.18 -10.30
CA SER A 179 -3.70 4.83 -11.69
C SER A 179 -4.65 5.82 -12.41
N SER A 180 -5.54 6.49 -11.66
CA SER A 180 -6.52 7.47 -12.20
C SER A 180 -6.13 8.93 -11.96
N LEU A 181 -4.92 9.19 -11.45
CA LEU A 181 -4.48 10.52 -11.07
C LEU A 181 -3.56 11.14 -12.12
N ASP A 182 -3.66 12.47 -12.26
CA ASP A 182 -2.66 13.25 -12.99
C ASP A 182 -1.31 13.29 -12.28
N PHE A 183 -0.27 13.71 -12.97
CA PHE A 183 1.10 13.75 -12.49
C PHE A 183 1.24 14.43 -11.12
N SER A 184 0.68 15.64 -10.96
CA SER A 184 0.78 16.40 -9.72
C SER A 184 0.10 15.70 -8.54
N ASN A 185 -1.07 15.12 -8.78
CA ASN A 185 -1.83 14.40 -7.77
C ASN A 185 -1.16 13.08 -7.37
N LYS A 186 -0.50 12.37 -8.30
CA LYS A 186 0.32 11.19 -7.99
C LYS A 186 1.43 11.53 -6.97
N TYR A 187 2.20 12.58 -7.23
CA TYR A 187 3.27 13.02 -6.32
C TYR A 187 2.74 13.45 -4.95
N ARG A 188 1.63 14.18 -4.92
CA ARG A 188 0.96 14.56 -3.65
C ARG A 188 0.50 13.35 -2.87
N LEU A 189 -0.10 12.36 -3.53
CA LEU A 189 -0.53 11.10 -2.90
C LEU A 189 0.67 10.37 -2.31
N MET A 190 1.75 10.18 -3.08
CA MET A 190 2.96 9.49 -2.60
C MET A 190 3.60 10.19 -1.40
N LYS A 191 3.69 11.53 -1.40
CA LYS A 191 4.16 12.30 -0.24
C LYS A 191 3.33 12.03 1.01
N LYS A 192 1.99 11.97 0.86
CA LYS A 192 1.08 11.70 1.97
C LYS A 192 1.23 10.26 2.47
N ILE A 193 1.26 9.28 1.58
CA ILE A 193 1.50 7.87 1.96
C ILE A 193 2.83 7.75 2.70
N LYS A 194 3.91 8.33 2.18
CA LYS A 194 5.23 8.30 2.83
C LYS A 194 5.21 8.91 4.24
N ALA A 195 4.48 10.00 4.44
CA ALA A 195 4.34 10.66 5.74
C ALA A 195 3.57 9.83 6.78
N LEU A 196 2.79 8.82 6.36
CA LEU A 196 2.08 7.92 7.26
C LEU A 196 2.95 6.76 7.77
N ILE A 197 4.09 6.52 7.11
CA ILE A 197 5.00 5.45 7.51
C ILE A 197 5.84 5.91 8.69
N ASN A 198 5.79 5.13 9.76
CA ASN A 198 6.54 5.35 10.99
C ASN A 198 7.09 4.01 11.53
N SER A 199 7.74 4.01 12.68
CA SER A 199 8.36 2.82 13.27
C SER A 199 7.40 1.64 13.55
N GLU A 200 6.10 1.86 13.53
CA GLU A 200 5.06 0.85 13.82
C GLU A 200 4.24 0.47 12.59
N THR A 201 4.35 1.23 11.49
CA THR A 201 3.56 1.05 10.28
C THR A 201 4.44 0.76 9.07
N ALA A 202 3.90 0.02 8.11
CA ALA A 202 4.52 -0.18 6.81
C ALA A 202 3.46 -0.18 5.69
N ALA A 203 3.92 0.02 4.45
CA ALA A 203 3.06 -0.14 3.29
C ALA A 203 3.72 -0.97 2.19
N LEU A 204 2.91 -1.81 1.54
CA LEU A 204 3.22 -2.42 0.25
C LEU A 204 2.32 -1.77 -0.80
N ILE A 205 2.92 -1.10 -1.77
CA ILE A 205 2.22 -0.38 -2.83
C ILE A 205 2.55 -0.98 -4.20
N CYS A 206 1.53 -1.40 -4.94
CA CYS A 206 1.69 -1.70 -6.37
C CYS A 206 1.66 -0.39 -7.15
N ILE A 207 2.69 -0.11 -7.91
CA ILE A 207 2.77 1.05 -8.81
C ILE A 207 3.40 0.64 -10.14
N HIS A 208 3.02 1.36 -11.20
CA HIS A 208 3.58 1.15 -12.55
C HIS A 208 4.70 2.15 -12.86
N ASP A 209 4.69 3.29 -12.20
CA ASP A 209 5.64 4.37 -12.46
C ASP A 209 6.94 4.14 -11.67
N PRO A 210 8.04 3.75 -12.35
CA PRO A 210 9.30 3.51 -11.66
C PRO A 210 9.92 4.79 -11.07
N ALA A 211 9.58 5.99 -11.60
CA ALA A 211 10.07 7.25 -11.03
C ALA A 211 9.46 7.50 -9.65
N LEU A 212 8.18 7.20 -9.44
CA LEU A 212 7.55 7.29 -8.13
C LEU A 212 8.20 6.30 -7.14
N ALA A 213 8.45 5.06 -7.58
CA ALA A 213 9.09 4.07 -6.71
C ALA A 213 10.50 4.49 -6.30
N LEU A 214 11.32 4.92 -7.25
CA LEU A 214 12.71 5.33 -7.00
C LEU A 214 12.82 6.53 -6.06
N ASN A 215 11.87 7.47 -6.12
CA ASN A 215 11.95 8.72 -5.37
C ASN A 215 11.18 8.70 -4.04
N PHE A 216 10.25 7.78 -3.83
CA PHE A 216 9.42 7.75 -2.62
C PHE A 216 9.58 6.50 -1.77
N CYS A 217 9.92 5.35 -2.38
CA CYS A 217 9.93 4.07 -1.67
C CYS A 217 11.31 3.75 -1.09
N ASP A 218 11.31 3.10 0.06
CA ASP A 218 12.54 2.65 0.73
C ASP A 218 13.08 1.38 0.10
N ARG A 219 12.17 0.55 -0.44
CA ARG A 219 12.47 -0.69 -1.14
C ARG A 219 11.58 -0.85 -2.35
N ILE A 220 12.16 -1.34 -3.44
CA ILE A 220 11.46 -1.70 -4.67
C ILE A 220 11.63 -3.19 -4.86
N ILE A 221 10.53 -3.89 -4.97
CA ILE A 221 10.43 -5.33 -5.19
C ILE A 221 10.01 -5.53 -6.64
N LEU A 222 10.84 -6.25 -7.39
CA LEU A 222 10.62 -6.51 -8.81
C LEU A 222 9.92 -7.85 -8.97
N MET A 223 8.76 -7.85 -9.64
CA MET A 223 7.97 -9.06 -9.88
C MET A 223 7.86 -9.35 -11.38
N LYS A 224 8.18 -10.58 -11.78
CA LYS A 224 8.13 -11.05 -13.18
C LYS A 224 7.58 -12.47 -13.20
N ASN A 225 6.56 -12.73 -14.03
CA ASN A 225 5.99 -14.06 -14.25
C ASN A 225 5.65 -14.82 -12.96
N GLY A 226 5.05 -14.15 -11.97
CA GLY A 226 4.63 -14.78 -10.72
C GLY A 226 5.73 -15.00 -9.68
N HIS A 227 6.96 -14.55 -9.92
CA HIS A 227 8.10 -14.67 -9.02
C HIS A 227 8.69 -13.32 -8.66
N LEU A 228 9.39 -13.23 -7.52
CA LEU A 228 10.24 -12.08 -7.22
C LEU A 228 11.54 -12.19 -8.03
N ALA A 229 11.81 -11.18 -8.85
CA ALA A 229 12.95 -11.14 -9.77
C ALA A 229 14.13 -10.35 -9.21
N GLY A 230 13.93 -9.59 -8.13
CA GLY A 230 14.97 -8.81 -7.47
C GLY A 230 14.42 -7.74 -6.54
N GLU A 231 15.33 -7.11 -5.80
CA GLU A 231 15.03 -5.99 -4.91
C GLU A 231 16.04 -4.86 -5.09
N ILE A 232 15.58 -3.62 -4.95
CA ILE A 232 16.38 -2.40 -5.00
C ILE A 232 16.08 -1.60 -3.74
N ARG A 233 17.12 -1.02 -3.13
CA ARG A 233 17.00 -0.01 -2.07
C ARG A 233 17.56 1.31 -2.60
N PRO A 234 16.72 2.23 -3.08
CA PRO A 234 17.20 3.44 -3.78
C PRO A 234 18.22 4.27 -3.00
N ALA A 235 18.10 4.29 -1.68
CA ALA A 235 19.01 5.07 -0.80
C ALA A 235 20.42 4.46 -0.67
N THR A 236 20.59 3.15 -0.90
CA THR A 236 21.86 2.43 -0.64
C THR A 236 22.42 1.70 -1.85
N SER A 237 21.59 1.43 -2.86
CA SER A 237 22.05 0.77 -4.10
C SER A 237 22.82 1.73 -4.99
N THR A 238 23.85 1.23 -5.67
CA THR A 238 24.57 1.97 -6.70
C THR A 238 23.71 2.18 -7.95
N LEU A 239 24.03 3.18 -8.77
CA LEU A 239 23.33 3.39 -10.05
C LEU A 239 23.44 2.18 -10.99
N GLU A 240 24.58 1.50 -10.97
CA GLU A 240 24.82 0.30 -11.76
C GLU A 240 23.89 -0.84 -11.32
N GLU A 241 23.78 -1.09 -10.00
CA GLU A 241 22.86 -2.08 -9.45
C GLU A 241 21.39 -1.75 -9.76
N ILE A 242 20.99 -0.46 -9.62
CA ILE A 242 19.63 -0.01 -9.94
C ILE A 242 19.32 -0.27 -11.41
N ASN A 243 20.21 0.16 -12.33
CA ASN A 243 20.04 -0.03 -13.77
C ASN A 243 19.99 -1.51 -14.15
N SER A 244 20.92 -2.32 -13.62
CA SER A 244 20.96 -3.77 -13.87
C SER A 244 19.68 -4.47 -13.43
N LYS A 245 19.15 -4.15 -12.24
CA LYS A 245 17.93 -4.76 -11.74
C LYS A 245 16.67 -4.23 -12.44
N MET A 246 16.59 -2.92 -12.69
CA MET A 246 15.43 -2.34 -13.40
C MET A 246 15.29 -2.88 -14.82
N SER A 247 16.41 -3.21 -15.50
CA SER A 247 16.37 -3.83 -16.83
C SER A 247 15.72 -5.23 -16.84
N ILE A 248 15.52 -5.88 -15.70
CA ILE A 248 14.75 -7.14 -15.62
C ILE A 248 13.29 -6.93 -16.03
N ILE A 249 12.75 -5.74 -15.74
CA ILE A 249 11.34 -5.38 -15.98
C ILE A 249 11.18 -4.42 -17.16
N PHE A 250 12.13 -3.48 -17.32
CA PHE A 250 12.05 -2.39 -18.30
C PHE A 250 13.30 -2.38 -19.19
N ASP A 251 13.16 -2.77 -20.44
CA ASP A 251 14.30 -2.90 -21.37
C ASP A 251 14.80 -1.56 -21.92
N ASP A 252 13.89 -0.54 -22.00
CA ASP A 252 14.13 0.72 -22.70
C ASP A 252 14.42 1.91 -21.77
N ILE A 253 14.64 1.67 -20.47
CA ILE A 253 14.92 2.76 -19.53
C ILE A 253 16.36 2.74 -19.03
N PHE A 254 16.83 3.94 -18.69
CA PHE A 254 18.09 4.17 -18.01
C PHE A 254 17.89 5.14 -16.85
N ILE A 255 18.42 4.80 -15.68
CA ILE A 255 18.34 5.63 -14.48
C ILE A 255 19.64 6.38 -14.30
N SER A 256 19.52 7.70 -14.10
CA SER A 256 20.63 8.59 -13.77
C SER A 256 20.32 9.40 -12.52
N ARG A 257 21.32 10.06 -11.95
CA ARG A 257 21.12 11.07 -10.91
C ARG A 257 21.01 12.45 -11.58
N CYS A 258 20.08 13.24 -11.11
CA CYS A 258 19.95 14.65 -11.43
C CYS A 258 19.77 15.46 -10.15
N THR A 259 20.20 16.71 -10.17
CA THR A 259 20.14 17.62 -9.03
C THR A 259 19.11 18.68 -9.33
N ASP A 260 18.21 18.96 -8.39
CA ASP A 260 17.26 20.06 -8.51
C ASP A 260 17.88 21.41 -8.14
N ASN A 261 17.08 22.47 -8.24
CA ASN A 261 17.55 23.84 -7.95
C ASN A 261 17.96 24.06 -6.47
N ASP A 262 17.52 23.17 -5.58
CA ASP A 262 17.87 23.18 -4.14
C ASP A 262 19.07 22.27 -3.82
N ASN A 263 19.83 21.84 -4.83
CA ASN A 263 20.94 20.89 -4.75
C ASN A 263 20.58 19.52 -4.18
N LYS A 264 19.32 19.12 -4.26
CA LYS A 264 18.89 17.80 -3.84
C LYS A 264 18.98 16.81 -5.00
N GLU A 265 19.62 15.68 -4.75
CA GLU A 265 19.73 14.58 -5.71
C GLU A 265 18.40 13.82 -5.85
N HIS A 266 18.06 13.53 -7.09
CA HIS A 266 16.91 12.72 -7.49
C HIS A 266 17.33 11.64 -8.46
N LEU A 267 16.63 10.50 -8.45
CA LEU A 267 16.78 9.48 -9.47
C LEU A 267 15.82 9.80 -10.63
N CYS A 268 16.40 10.06 -11.78
CA CYS A 268 15.69 10.41 -13.00
C CYS A 268 15.70 9.25 -13.98
N ILE A 269 14.58 9.04 -14.67
CA ILE A 269 14.44 8.01 -15.70
C ILE A 269 14.60 8.67 -17.07
N MET A 270 15.41 8.06 -17.91
CA MET A 270 15.58 8.42 -19.31
C MET A 270 15.27 7.21 -20.18
N MET A 271 14.75 7.44 -21.36
CA MET A 271 14.61 6.41 -22.39
C MET A 271 15.96 6.19 -23.08
N ARG A 272 16.26 4.95 -23.43
CA ARG A 272 17.44 4.59 -24.23
C ARG A 272 17.24 4.92 -25.69
#